data_86a88c1da0c022692dbb90c0e4ea9d71
#
_entry.id   86a88c1da0c022692dbb90c0e4ea9d71
#
_cell.length_a   1.000
_cell.length_b   1.000
_cell.length_c   1.000
_cell.angle_alpha   90.00
_cell.angle_beta   90.00
_cell.angle_gamma   90.00
#
_symmetry.space_group_name_H-M   'P 1'
#
loop_
_entity.id
_entity.type
_entity.pdbx_description
1 polymer ?
#
loop_
_entity_poly.entity_id
_entity_poly.type
_entity_poly.pdbx_seq_one_letter_code
_entity_poly.pdbx_strand_id
1 'polypeptide(L)'
;MELWELAAREAIRETVAAYAHCADSGRFDEFAGLFATDGVLEVHGQEPVAGRDAIRNYLGGVGTDLARDTTVPLIRHHVSNLRIEVASPTEASGACYFLAVTEHGVDHWGRYRDRYVPDGDRWLFAHRFVRTDGTTPGGWAASRGYS
;
A
#
# COMPACT_ATOMS: atom_id res chain seq x y z
N MET A 1 -18.73 6.02 20.23
CA MET A 1 -17.34 5.60 19.89
C MET A 1 -16.42 5.96 21.04
N GLU A 2 -15.68 5.01 21.54
CA GLU A 2 -14.73 5.25 22.61
C GLU A 2 -13.50 6.02 22.10
N LEU A 3 -12.81 6.73 22.97
CA LEU A 3 -11.64 7.52 22.61
C LEU A 3 -10.50 6.66 22.01
N TRP A 4 -10.27 5.48 22.59
CA TRP A 4 -9.25 4.56 22.06
C TRP A 4 -9.58 4.10 20.63
N GLU A 5 -10.85 3.91 20.31
CA GLU A 5 -11.28 3.53 18.97
C GLU A 5 -11.07 4.65 17.97
N LEU A 6 -11.35 5.90 18.39
CA LEU A 6 -11.07 7.06 17.57
C LEU A 6 -9.56 7.23 17.31
N ALA A 7 -8.74 7.04 18.35
CA ALA A 7 -7.29 7.08 18.22
C ALA A 7 -6.76 5.98 17.27
N ALA A 8 -7.30 4.77 17.38
CA ALA A 8 -6.95 3.66 16.49
C ALA A 8 -7.28 4.00 15.02
N ARG A 9 -8.46 4.54 14.77
CA ARG A 9 -8.88 4.95 13.42
C ARG A 9 -7.94 6.00 12.83
N GLU A 10 -7.56 6.99 13.62
CA GLU A 10 -6.64 8.04 13.16
C GLU A 10 -5.24 7.48 12.88
N ALA A 11 -4.73 6.62 13.77
CA ALA A 11 -3.44 5.95 13.55
C ALA A 11 -3.43 5.09 12.27
N ILE A 12 -4.54 4.40 11.99
CA ILE A 12 -4.69 3.63 10.75
C ILE A 12 -4.70 4.55 9.52
N ARG A 13 -5.41 5.68 9.57
CA ARG A 13 -5.41 6.66 8.47
C ARG A 13 -4.00 7.16 8.18
N GLU A 14 -3.23 7.45 9.22
CA GLU A 14 -1.84 7.88 9.08
C GLU A 14 -0.98 6.78 8.42
N THR A 15 -1.12 5.54 8.82
CA THR A 15 -0.38 4.40 8.22
C THR A 15 -0.74 4.22 6.75
N VAL A 16 -2.01 4.31 6.40
CA VAL A 16 -2.48 4.20 5.01
C VAL A 16 -1.92 5.34 4.14
N ALA A 17 -1.94 6.56 4.65
CA ALA A 17 -1.37 7.72 3.94
C ALA A 17 0.15 7.60 3.79
N ALA A 18 0.85 7.20 4.85
CA ALA A 18 2.30 7.01 4.84
C ALA A 18 2.74 5.96 3.81
N TYR A 19 1.95 4.93 3.58
CA TYR A 19 2.23 3.90 2.58
C TYR A 19 2.42 4.52 1.19
N ALA A 20 1.50 5.36 0.74
CA ALA A 20 1.60 6.04 -0.54
C ALA A 20 2.80 6.99 -0.59
N HIS A 21 2.99 7.81 0.44
CA HIS A 21 4.11 8.75 0.51
C HIS A 21 5.46 8.05 0.46
N CYS A 22 5.62 6.97 1.21
CA CYS A 22 6.88 6.21 1.23
C CYS A 22 7.14 5.50 -0.09
N ALA A 23 6.13 4.87 -0.68
CA ALA A 23 6.25 4.19 -1.97
C ALA A 23 6.63 5.20 -3.07
N ASP A 24 5.92 6.31 -3.13
CA ASP A 24 6.10 7.33 -4.17
C ASP A 24 7.44 8.06 -4.06
N SER A 25 8.03 8.12 -2.86
CA SER A 25 9.29 8.83 -2.59
C SER A 25 10.51 7.91 -2.51
N GLY A 26 10.33 6.59 -2.67
CA GLY A 26 11.44 5.63 -2.56
C GLY A 26 11.96 5.46 -1.13
N ARG A 27 11.17 5.75 -0.11
CA ARG A 27 11.54 5.55 1.29
C ARG A 27 11.24 4.11 1.72
N PHE A 28 12.07 3.20 1.26
CA PHE A 28 11.80 1.75 1.34
C PHE A 28 11.84 1.20 2.77
N ASP A 29 12.74 1.71 3.60
CA ASP A 29 12.84 1.28 5.01
C ASP A 29 11.61 1.74 5.81
N GLU A 30 11.18 2.99 5.63
CA GLU A 30 9.96 3.49 6.26
C GLU A 30 8.72 2.72 5.77
N PHE A 31 8.67 2.43 4.47
CA PHE A 31 7.59 1.64 3.88
C PHE A 31 7.48 0.27 4.55
N ALA A 32 8.59 -0.45 4.67
CA ALA A 32 8.63 -1.75 5.33
C ALA A 32 8.23 -1.65 6.80
N GLY A 33 8.59 -0.56 7.46
CA GLY A 33 8.23 -0.28 8.86
C GLY A 33 6.75 0.00 9.09
N LEU A 34 5.95 0.19 8.03
CA LEU A 34 4.48 0.29 8.13
C LEU A 34 3.81 -1.08 8.27
N PHE A 35 4.55 -2.15 8.07
CA PHE A 35 4.09 -3.52 8.25
C PHE A 35 4.54 -4.04 9.62
N ALA A 36 3.72 -4.90 10.21
CA ALA A 36 4.14 -5.68 11.38
C ALA A 36 5.38 -6.52 11.02
N THR A 37 6.15 -6.96 12.02
CA THR A 37 7.38 -7.74 11.80
C THR A 37 7.14 -8.98 10.93
N ASP A 38 5.98 -9.64 11.11
CA ASP A 38 5.52 -10.77 10.32
C ASP A 38 4.47 -10.37 9.27
N GLY A 39 4.40 -9.08 8.95
CA GLY A 39 3.42 -8.55 8.01
C GLY A 39 3.61 -9.09 6.59
N VAL A 40 2.52 -9.10 5.83
CA VAL A 40 2.47 -9.64 4.47
C VAL A 40 1.93 -8.61 3.50
N LEU A 41 2.65 -8.42 2.41
CA LEU A 41 2.16 -7.70 1.22
C LEU A 41 1.83 -8.74 0.15
N GLU A 42 0.59 -8.78 -0.26
CA GLU A 42 0.12 -9.73 -1.25
C GLU A 42 -0.48 -8.99 -2.45
N VAL A 43 0.14 -9.15 -3.62
CA VAL A 43 -0.37 -8.61 -4.88
C VAL A 43 -1.07 -9.74 -5.62
N HIS A 44 -2.32 -9.51 -6.03
CA HIS A 44 -3.11 -10.50 -6.74
C HIS A 44 -2.33 -11.09 -7.93
N GLY A 45 -2.27 -12.40 -8.01
CA GLY A 45 -1.56 -13.11 -9.08
C GLY A 45 -0.07 -13.29 -8.84
N GLN A 46 0.46 -12.81 -7.72
CA GLN A 46 1.87 -12.96 -7.35
C GLN A 46 2.00 -13.71 -6.03
N GLU A 47 3.19 -14.24 -5.77
CA GLU A 47 3.49 -14.85 -4.47
C GLU A 47 3.44 -13.80 -3.35
N PRO A 48 2.82 -14.10 -2.21
CA PRO A 48 2.85 -13.20 -1.06
C PRO A 48 4.28 -12.91 -0.60
N VAL A 49 4.50 -11.65 -0.21
CA VAL A 49 5.79 -11.17 0.28
C VAL A 49 5.68 -11.02 1.79
N ALA A 50 6.39 -11.87 2.53
CA ALA A 50 6.30 -11.94 3.99
C ALA A 50 7.56 -11.37 4.67
N GLY A 51 7.32 -10.49 5.65
CA GLY A 51 8.37 -9.89 6.46
C GLY A 51 8.94 -8.61 5.87
N ARG A 52 9.49 -7.76 6.75
CA ARG A 52 9.93 -6.41 6.38
C ARG A 52 11.06 -6.39 5.35
N ASP A 53 12.05 -7.26 5.48
CA ASP A 53 13.18 -7.28 4.54
C ASP A 53 12.73 -7.66 3.14
N ALA A 54 11.86 -8.65 3.02
CA ALA A 54 11.32 -9.07 1.73
C ALA A 54 10.43 -7.98 1.11
N ILE A 55 9.62 -7.31 1.92
CA ILE A 55 8.74 -6.21 1.48
C ILE A 55 9.59 -5.03 0.97
N ARG A 56 10.65 -4.66 1.71
CA ARG A 56 11.57 -3.60 1.27
C ARG A 56 12.22 -3.93 -0.08
N ASN A 57 12.70 -5.15 -0.23
CA ASN A 57 13.36 -5.61 -1.46
C ASN A 57 12.37 -5.65 -2.64
N TYR A 58 11.13 -6.07 -2.38
CA TYR A 58 10.07 -6.07 -3.38
C TYR A 58 9.82 -4.65 -3.91
N LEU A 59 9.64 -3.68 -3.01
CA LEU A 59 9.38 -2.29 -3.40
C LEU A 59 10.57 -1.70 -4.17
N GLY A 60 11.79 -2.00 -3.75
CA GLY A 60 13.01 -1.57 -4.45
C GLY A 60 13.06 -2.09 -5.89
N GLY A 61 12.64 -3.33 -6.11
CA GLY A 61 12.53 -3.93 -7.44
C GLY A 61 11.48 -3.27 -8.31
N VAL A 62 10.31 -2.96 -7.74
CA VAL A 62 9.24 -2.22 -8.44
C VAL A 62 9.71 -0.83 -8.84
N GLY A 63 10.38 -0.11 -7.95
CA GLY A 63 10.92 1.22 -8.25
C GLY A 63 11.96 1.20 -9.36
N THR A 64 12.84 0.21 -9.37
CA THR A 64 13.84 0.02 -10.44
C THR A 64 13.15 -0.25 -11.79
N ASP A 65 12.13 -1.09 -11.79
CA ASP A 65 11.39 -1.43 -12.99
C ASP A 65 10.62 -0.22 -13.54
N LEU A 66 9.97 0.56 -12.68
CA LEU A 66 9.29 1.80 -13.06
C LEU A 66 10.26 2.82 -13.68
N ALA A 67 11.45 2.95 -13.12
CA ALA A 67 12.47 3.89 -13.60
C ALA A 67 12.95 3.61 -15.02
N ARG A 68 12.76 2.40 -15.54
CA ARG A 68 13.09 2.05 -16.92
C ARG A 68 12.09 2.61 -17.93
N ASP A 69 10.85 2.86 -17.52
CA ASP A 69 9.75 3.26 -18.41
C ASP A 69 9.42 4.75 -18.30
N THR A 70 10.05 5.48 -17.40
CA THR A 70 9.77 6.88 -17.14
C THR A 70 11.04 7.71 -17.27
N THR A 71 10.95 8.88 -17.91
CA THR A 71 12.04 9.86 -17.96
C THR A 71 12.23 10.53 -16.61
N VAL A 72 11.13 10.78 -15.92
CA VAL A 72 11.10 11.18 -14.51
C VAL A 72 10.45 10.04 -13.76
N PRO A 73 11.18 9.33 -12.88
CA PRO A 73 10.61 8.20 -12.13
C PRO A 73 9.65 8.73 -11.06
N LEU A 74 8.54 9.25 -11.51
CA LEU A 74 7.50 9.85 -10.69
C LEU A 74 6.23 9.03 -10.80
N ILE A 75 5.78 8.53 -9.67
CA ILE A 75 4.46 7.95 -9.51
C ILE A 75 3.77 8.63 -8.33
N ARG A 76 2.46 8.80 -8.42
CA ARG A 76 1.64 9.28 -7.30
C ARG A 76 0.45 8.37 -7.13
N HIS A 77 0.35 7.77 -5.95
CA HIS A 77 -0.82 7.02 -5.55
C HIS A 77 -1.80 7.95 -4.85
N HIS A 78 -3.04 7.93 -5.32
CA HIS A 78 -4.15 8.61 -4.67
C HIS A 78 -5.03 7.53 -4.03
N VAL A 79 -5.19 7.60 -2.71
CA VAL A 79 -5.99 6.65 -1.95
C VAL A 79 -7.29 7.33 -1.53
N SER A 80 -8.39 6.65 -1.74
CA SER A 80 -9.72 7.19 -1.46
C SER A 80 -10.65 6.15 -0.87
N ASN A 81 -11.77 6.63 -0.30
CA ASN A 81 -12.87 5.78 0.16
C ASN A 81 -12.44 4.77 1.22
N LEU A 82 -11.56 5.21 2.13
CA LEU A 82 -11.08 4.34 3.21
C LEU A 82 -12.21 4.08 4.22
N ARG A 83 -12.53 2.81 4.38
CA ARG A 83 -13.42 2.31 5.44
C ARG A 83 -12.61 1.49 6.42
N ILE A 84 -12.81 1.75 7.69
CA ILE A 84 -12.09 1.09 8.79
C ILE A 84 -13.10 0.45 9.72
N GLU A 85 -12.85 -0.80 10.08
CA GLU A 85 -13.57 -1.52 11.12
C GLU A 85 -12.61 -1.86 12.25
N VAL A 86 -12.85 -1.32 13.44
CA VAL A 86 -12.07 -1.64 14.63
C VAL A 86 -12.85 -2.69 15.40
N ALA A 87 -12.38 -3.93 15.35
CA ALA A 87 -13.06 -5.05 15.98
C ALA A 87 -12.79 -5.10 17.49
N SER A 88 -11.59 -4.72 17.91
CA SER A 88 -11.13 -4.75 19.30
C SER A 88 -9.91 -3.82 19.46
N PRO A 89 -9.41 -3.62 20.70
CA PRO A 89 -8.17 -2.90 20.90
C PRO A 89 -6.93 -3.48 20.21
N THR A 90 -7.02 -4.70 19.68
CA THR A 90 -5.88 -5.41 19.07
C THR A 90 -6.12 -5.81 17.61
N GLU A 91 -7.31 -5.58 17.06
CA GLU A 91 -7.63 -6.00 15.71
C GLU A 91 -8.48 -4.96 14.98
N ALA A 92 -8.08 -4.65 13.76
CA ALA A 92 -8.86 -3.83 12.85
C ALA A 92 -8.66 -4.30 11.40
N SER A 93 -9.59 -3.94 10.56
CA SER A 93 -9.53 -4.18 9.12
C SER A 93 -9.97 -2.94 8.36
N GLY A 94 -9.67 -2.90 7.07
CA GLY A 94 -10.10 -1.81 6.22
C GLY A 94 -10.04 -2.16 4.75
N ALA A 95 -10.64 -1.30 3.96
CA ALA A 95 -10.60 -1.36 2.51
C ALA A 95 -10.60 0.06 1.94
N CYS A 96 -9.93 0.23 0.81
CA CYS A 96 -9.91 1.51 0.10
C CYS A 96 -9.64 1.30 -1.38
N TYR A 97 -9.74 2.37 -2.15
CA TYR A 97 -9.40 2.39 -3.56
C TYR A 97 -8.08 3.13 -3.76
N PHE A 98 -7.34 2.76 -4.79
CA PHE A 98 -6.18 3.51 -5.21
C PHE A 98 -6.23 3.84 -6.70
N LEU A 99 -5.59 4.96 -7.04
CA LEU A 99 -5.35 5.42 -8.40
C LEU A 99 -3.88 5.83 -8.50
N ALA A 100 -3.15 5.26 -9.44
CA ALA A 100 -1.75 5.59 -9.68
C ALA A 100 -1.61 6.41 -10.95
N VAL A 101 -0.87 7.51 -10.84
CA VAL A 101 -0.62 8.46 -11.92
C VAL A 101 0.89 8.56 -12.14
N THR A 102 1.33 8.51 -13.39
CA THR A 102 2.72 8.74 -13.81
C THR A 102 2.82 10.03 -14.65
N GLU A 103 4.01 10.35 -15.16
CA GLU A 103 4.19 11.47 -16.09
C GLU A 103 3.31 11.35 -17.34
N HIS A 104 2.84 10.15 -17.67
CA HIS A 104 2.00 9.89 -18.85
C HIS A 104 0.50 9.94 -18.56
N GLY A 105 0.11 10.27 -17.34
CA GLY A 105 -1.28 10.32 -16.89
C GLY A 105 -1.67 9.13 -16.03
N VAL A 106 -2.96 8.79 -16.03
CA VAL A 106 -3.47 7.65 -15.27
C VAL A 106 -2.85 6.36 -15.80
N ASP A 107 -2.26 5.58 -14.90
CA ASP A 107 -1.60 4.31 -15.25
C ASP A 107 -2.45 3.09 -14.88
N HIS A 108 -2.84 2.99 -13.64
CA HIS A 108 -3.67 1.87 -13.15
C HIS A 108 -4.44 2.27 -11.90
N TRP A 109 -5.44 1.46 -11.57
CA TRP A 109 -6.29 1.69 -10.40
C TRP A 109 -6.79 0.36 -9.85
N GLY A 110 -7.17 0.38 -8.57
CA GLY A 110 -7.61 -0.84 -7.91
C GLY A 110 -8.02 -0.65 -6.47
N ARG A 111 -7.82 -1.71 -5.70
CA ARG A 111 -8.31 -1.80 -4.33
C ARG A 111 -7.24 -2.37 -3.42
N TYR A 112 -7.27 -1.88 -2.16
CA TYR A 112 -6.56 -2.49 -1.03
C TYR A 112 -7.57 -3.11 -0.08
N ARG A 113 -7.22 -4.27 0.46
CA ARG A 113 -7.89 -4.88 1.61
C ARG A 113 -6.84 -5.14 2.67
N ASP A 114 -7.10 -4.67 3.87
CA ASP A 114 -6.10 -4.60 4.91
C ASP A 114 -6.58 -5.25 6.21
N ARG A 115 -5.63 -5.83 6.92
CA ARG A 115 -5.74 -6.10 8.35
C ARG A 115 -4.65 -5.32 9.07
N TYR A 116 -5.00 -4.76 10.22
CA TYR A 116 -4.12 -3.92 11.02
C TYR A 116 -3.96 -4.46 12.42
N VAL A 117 -2.78 -4.25 12.99
CA VAL A 117 -2.46 -4.59 14.40
C VAL A 117 -1.78 -3.40 15.06
N PRO A 118 -2.01 -3.19 16.38
CA PRO A 118 -1.37 -2.09 17.09
C PRO A 118 0.12 -2.38 17.34
N ASP A 119 0.90 -1.30 17.36
CA ASP A 119 2.30 -1.27 17.78
C ASP A 119 2.56 0.06 18.49
N GLY A 120 2.41 0.06 19.81
CA GLY A 120 2.43 1.30 20.60
C GLY A 120 1.32 2.26 20.15
N ASP A 121 1.68 3.47 19.79
CA ASP A 121 0.73 4.49 19.30
C ASP A 121 0.35 4.30 17.83
N ARG A 122 1.04 3.39 17.15
CA ARG A 122 0.84 3.13 15.73
C ARG A 122 -0.08 1.93 15.53
N TRP A 123 -0.67 1.89 14.35
CA TRP A 123 -1.32 0.69 13.82
C TRP A 123 -0.64 0.34 12.50
N LEU A 124 -0.20 -0.90 12.36
CA LEU A 124 0.59 -1.36 11.24
C LEU A 124 -0.20 -2.37 10.40
N PHE A 125 0.20 -2.52 9.14
CA PHE A 125 -0.36 -3.60 8.32
C PHE A 125 0.12 -4.96 8.84
N ALA A 126 -0.82 -5.80 9.25
CA ALA A 126 -0.58 -7.23 9.42
C ALA A 126 -0.62 -7.92 8.05
N HIS A 127 -1.49 -7.43 7.17
CA HIS A 127 -1.64 -7.93 5.82
C HIS A 127 -2.25 -6.83 4.94
N ARG A 128 -1.67 -6.59 3.79
CA ARG A 128 -2.26 -5.76 2.74
C ARG A 128 -2.41 -6.59 1.47
N PHE A 129 -3.63 -6.72 0.98
CA PHE A 129 -3.92 -7.32 -0.31
C PHE A 129 -4.16 -6.22 -1.34
N VAL A 130 -3.44 -6.31 -2.47
CA VAL A 130 -3.51 -5.35 -3.57
C VAL A 130 -4.10 -6.02 -4.79
N ARG A 131 -5.16 -5.46 -5.33
CA ARG A 131 -5.74 -5.91 -6.58
C ARG A 131 -5.92 -4.75 -7.55
N THR A 132 -5.31 -4.86 -8.72
CA THR A 132 -5.51 -3.91 -9.82
C THR A 132 -6.81 -4.25 -10.53
N ASP A 133 -7.71 -3.28 -10.65
CA ASP A 133 -8.99 -3.45 -11.33
C ASP A 133 -8.93 -3.03 -12.79
N GLY A 134 -8.04 -2.12 -13.14
CA GLY A 134 -7.87 -1.67 -14.52
C GLY A 134 -6.54 -0.99 -14.77
N THR A 135 -6.15 -0.97 -16.04
CA THR A 135 -4.91 -0.35 -16.51
C THR A 135 -5.18 0.48 -17.76
N THR A 136 -4.42 1.56 -17.91
CA THR A 136 -4.44 2.34 -19.16
C THR A 136 -3.61 1.63 -20.22
N PRO A 137 -4.12 1.41 -21.43
CA PRO A 137 -3.35 0.81 -22.52
C PRO A 137 -2.06 1.57 -22.79
N GLY A 138 -0.95 0.86 -22.89
CA GLY A 138 0.38 1.44 -23.08
C GLY A 138 1.06 1.95 -21.82
N GLY A 139 0.39 1.88 -20.67
CA GLY A 139 0.96 2.27 -19.39
C GLY A 139 1.91 1.22 -18.82
N TRP A 140 2.61 1.60 -17.74
CA TRP A 140 3.58 0.73 -17.08
C TRP A 140 2.93 -0.57 -16.56
N ALA A 141 1.82 -0.48 -15.85
CA ALA A 141 1.16 -1.65 -15.27
C ALA A 141 0.57 -2.58 -16.34
N ALA A 142 0.03 -2.02 -17.42
CA ALA A 142 -0.52 -2.80 -18.53
C ALA A 142 0.56 -3.69 -19.17
N SER A 143 1.79 -3.18 -19.32
CA SER A 143 2.90 -3.93 -19.89
C SER A 143 3.43 -5.04 -18.97
N ARG A 144 3.07 -5.04 -17.68
CA ARG A 144 3.44 -6.08 -16.70
C ARG A 144 2.31 -7.07 -16.44
N GLY A 145 1.16 -6.93 -17.10
CA GLY A 145 0.07 -7.86 -16.96
C GLY A 145 -0.69 -7.77 -15.64
N TYR A 146 -0.64 -6.64 -14.97
CA TYR A 146 -1.48 -6.41 -13.79
C TYR A 146 -2.96 -6.41 -14.17
N SER A 147 -3.76 -7.11 -13.38
CA SER A 147 -5.20 -7.20 -13.60
C SER A 147 -5.94 -7.43 -12.29
#